data_b3f6d33d4686e93e9046b89f48066850
#
_entry.id   b3f6d33d4686e93e9046b89f48066850
#
_cell.length_a   1.000
_cell.length_b   1.000
_cell.length_c   1.000
_cell.angle_alpha   90.00
_cell.angle_beta   90.00
_cell.angle_gamma   90.00
#
_symmetry.space_group_name_H-M   'P 1'
#
loop_
_entity.id
_entity.type
_entity.pdbx_description
1 polymer ?
#
loop_
_entity_poly.entity_id
_entity_poly.type
_entity_poly.pdbx_seq_one_letter_code
_entity_poly.pdbx_strand_id
1 'polypeptide(L)'
;MAGEGDDLVGHIQLAYDWRNGNARIGRFAIAPACRGRGLAKPILRLIVAEAFADPAIERLELYSMPYNLHAIRIYEALGFIHEGEARSAIRIGNERFGNLTMSMLRSEYRT
;
A
#
# COMPACT_ATOMS: atom_id res chain seq x y z
N MET A 1 -10.18 -19.16 -7.43
CA MET A 1 -9.18 -18.62 -6.91
C MET A 1 -8.94 -17.38 -7.54
N ALA A 2 -8.42 -16.76 -6.88
CA ALA A 2 -8.09 -15.61 -7.32
C ALA A 2 -7.62 -15.74 -8.64
N GLY A 3 -7.04 -16.62 -8.80
CA GLY A 3 -6.75 -17.05 -10.02
C GLY A 3 -6.35 -16.08 -11.01
N GLU A 4 -7.11 -16.17 -12.03
CA GLU A 4 -6.77 -15.44 -13.23
C GLU A 4 -6.83 -13.94 -13.04
N GLY A 5 -7.78 -13.48 -12.27
CA GLY A 5 -7.90 -12.05 -12.06
C GLY A 5 -6.69 -11.49 -11.36
N ASP A 6 -6.21 -12.21 -10.36
CA ASP A 6 -5.03 -11.76 -9.63
C ASP A 6 -3.80 -11.81 -10.49
N ASP A 7 -3.69 -12.83 -11.33
CA ASP A 7 -2.54 -12.95 -12.20
C ASP A 7 -2.47 -11.83 -13.21
N LEU A 8 -3.62 -11.31 -13.62
CA LEU A 8 -3.66 -10.26 -14.62
C LEU A 8 -3.34 -8.89 -14.05
N VAL A 9 -3.74 -8.62 -12.82
CA VAL A 9 -3.59 -7.27 -12.27
C VAL A 9 -2.66 -7.19 -11.08
N GLY A 10 -2.38 -8.31 -10.42
CA GLY A 10 -1.48 -8.32 -9.28
C GLY A 10 -2.15 -8.80 -8.02
N HIS A 11 -1.47 -8.60 -6.93
CA HIS A 11 -1.92 -9.02 -5.61
C HIS A 11 -2.00 -7.85 -4.67
N ILE A 12 -3.05 -7.82 -3.88
CA ILE A 12 -3.21 -6.84 -2.82
C ILE A 12 -3.81 -7.53 -1.62
N GLN A 13 -3.28 -7.18 -0.46
CA GLN A 13 -3.84 -7.63 0.80
C GLN A 13 -4.21 -6.42 1.63
N LEU A 14 -5.41 -6.45 2.19
CA LEU A 14 -5.82 -5.49 3.20
C LEU A 14 -5.95 -6.25 4.51
N ALA A 15 -5.20 -5.82 5.50
CA ALA A 15 -5.31 -6.37 6.86
C ALA A 15 -5.99 -5.32 7.71
N TYR A 16 -6.89 -5.76 8.56
CA TYR A 16 -7.67 -4.86 9.40
C TYR A 16 -7.36 -5.09 10.86
N ASP A 17 -7.21 -3.98 11.57
CA ASP A 17 -7.16 -3.97 13.03
C ASP A 17 -8.40 -3.22 13.47
N TRP A 18 -9.48 -3.95 13.64
CA TRP A 18 -10.79 -3.36 13.95
C TRP A 18 -10.81 -2.65 15.29
N ARG A 19 -10.01 -3.15 16.21
CA ARG A 19 -9.96 -2.58 17.56
C ARG A 19 -9.46 -1.14 17.53
N ASN A 20 -8.49 -0.86 16.67
CA ASN A 20 -7.92 0.47 16.57
C ASN A 20 -8.42 1.26 15.36
N GLY A 21 -9.29 0.66 14.55
CA GLY A 21 -9.80 1.34 13.36
C GLY A 21 -8.77 1.54 12.28
N ASN A 22 -7.84 0.60 12.14
CA ASN A 22 -6.75 0.68 11.17
C ASN A 22 -6.90 -0.37 10.08
N ALA A 23 -6.47 -0.01 8.88
CA ALA A 23 -6.28 -0.95 7.79
C ALA A 23 -4.85 -0.80 7.26
N ARG A 24 -4.29 -1.86 6.73
CA ARG A 24 -2.95 -1.84 6.18
C ARG A 24 -2.93 -2.54 4.85
N ILE A 25 -2.33 -1.89 3.86
CA ILE A 25 -2.07 -2.51 2.57
C ILE A 25 -0.80 -3.33 2.73
N GLY A 26 -0.94 -4.65 2.64
CA GLY A 26 0.17 -5.55 2.88
C GLY A 26 1.03 -5.73 1.65
N ARG A 27 0.56 -6.49 0.72
CA ARG A 27 1.32 -6.79 -0.48
C ARG A 27 0.70 -6.08 -1.66
N PHE A 28 1.52 -5.38 -2.41
CA PHE A 28 1.06 -4.77 -3.64
C PHE A 28 2.09 -5.04 -4.72
N ALA A 29 1.70 -5.80 -5.72
CA ALA A 29 2.54 -6.12 -6.86
C ALA A 29 1.67 -6.20 -8.10
N ILE A 30 2.13 -5.59 -9.17
CA ILE A 30 1.47 -5.65 -10.45
C ILE A 30 2.05 -6.83 -11.24
N ALA A 31 1.19 -7.63 -11.84
CA ALA A 31 1.64 -8.74 -12.67
C ALA A 31 2.57 -8.20 -13.76
N PRO A 32 3.64 -8.94 -14.09
CA PRO A 32 4.61 -8.43 -15.07
C PRO A 32 3.99 -8.00 -16.39
N ALA A 33 2.97 -8.69 -16.86
CA ALA A 33 2.33 -8.34 -18.11
C ALA A 33 1.61 -7.00 -18.07
N CYS A 34 1.32 -6.51 -16.87
CA CYS A 34 0.60 -5.26 -16.71
C CYS A 34 1.49 -4.10 -16.28
N ARG A 35 2.76 -4.35 -16.04
CA ARG A 35 3.68 -3.30 -15.61
C ARG A 35 3.88 -2.29 -16.72
N GLY A 36 4.04 -1.04 -16.33
CA GLY A 36 4.29 0.01 -17.29
C GLY A 36 3.04 0.55 -17.95
N ARG A 37 1.87 0.06 -17.57
CA ARG A 37 0.61 0.52 -18.15
C ARG A 37 -0.09 1.56 -17.30
N GLY A 38 0.55 2.05 -16.25
CA GLY A 38 -0.06 3.05 -15.40
C GLY A 38 -1.20 2.51 -14.55
N LEU A 39 -1.23 1.22 -14.29
CA LEU A 39 -2.33 0.58 -13.56
C LEU A 39 -2.20 0.70 -12.05
N ALA A 40 -0.99 0.95 -11.54
CA ALA A 40 -0.78 0.97 -10.10
C ALA A 40 -1.64 2.01 -9.40
N LYS A 41 -1.67 3.23 -9.92
CA LYS A 41 -2.39 4.31 -9.29
C LYS A 41 -3.90 4.08 -9.27
N PRO A 42 -4.55 3.72 -10.39
CA PRO A 42 -5.97 3.41 -10.35
C PRO A 42 -6.31 2.25 -9.43
N ILE A 43 -5.48 1.21 -9.41
CA ILE A 43 -5.72 0.06 -8.55
C ILE A 43 -5.62 0.47 -7.09
N LEU A 44 -4.60 1.25 -6.74
CA LEU A 44 -4.44 1.73 -5.36
C LEU A 44 -5.60 2.63 -4.94
N ARG A 45 -6.13 3.44 -5.85
CA ARG A 45 -7.31 4.24 -5.55
C ARG A 45 -8.50 3.37 -5.16
N LEU A 46 -8.68 2.26 -5.86
CA LEU A 46 -9.76 1.32 -5.52
C LEU A 46 -9.53 0.70 -4.15
N ILE A 47 -8.28 0.38 -3.83
CA ILE A 47 -7.96 -0.21 -2.53
C ILE A 47 -8.19 0.78 -1.41
N VAL A 48 -7.80 2.03 -1.60
CA VAL A 48 -8.04 3.07 -0.62
C VAL A 48 -9.55 3.24 -0.38
N ALA A 49 -10.32 3.25 -1.47
CA ALA A 49 -11.78 3.36 -1.36
C ALA A 49 -12.36 2.16 -0.63
N GLU A 50 -11.84 0.97 -0.90
CA GLU A 50 -12.30 -0.25 -0.23
C GLU A 50 -12.04 -0.16 1.27
N ALA A 51 -10.85 0.27 1.67
CA ALA A 51 -10.50 0.37 3.08
C ALA A 51 -11.41 1.37 3.80
N PHE A 52 -11.63 2.54 3.21
CA PHE A 52 -12.44 3.57 3.84
C PHE A 52 -13.94 3.41 3.62
N ALA A 53 -14.34 2.39 2.87
CA ALA A 53 -15.77 2.08 2.75
C ALA A 53 -16.39 1.71 4.09
N ASP A 54 -15.59 1.14 4.99
CA ASP A 54 -16.08 0.84 6.32
C ASP A 54 -15.87 2.06 7.21
N PRO A 55 -16.94 2.60 7.81
CA PRO A 55 -16.81 3.81 8.62
C PRO A 55 -15.99 3.62 9.88
N ALA A 56 -15.71 2.39 10.29
CA ALA A 56 -14.88 2.14 11.47
C ALA A 56 -13.40 2.39 11.20
N ILE A 57 -12.99 2.47 9.94
CA ILE A 57 -11.58 2.64 9.59
C ILE A 57 -11.24 4.12 9.53
N GLU A 58 -10.31 4.53 10.39
CA GLU A 58 -9.86 5.91 10.48
C GLU A 58 -8.48 6.13 9.91
N ARG A 59 -7.71 5.05 9.74
CA ARG A 59 -6.31 5.13 9.31
C ARG A 59 -6.00 3.99 8.35
N LEU A 60 -5.36 4.33 7.24
CA LEU A 60 -4.86 3.35 6.27
C LEU A 60 -3.35 3.54 6.18
N GLU A 61 -2.60 2.47 6.37
CA GLU A 61 -1.15 2.55 6.32
C GLU A 61 -0.57 1.55 5.33
N LEU A 62 0.67 1.81 4.93
CA LEU A 62 1.41 0.90 4.08
C LEU A 62 2.90 1.02 4.41
N TYR A 63 3.65 0.01 4.00
CA TYR A 63 5.09 0.00 4.14
C TYR A 63 5.74 -0.05 2.77
N SER A 64 6.92 0.50 2.66
CA SER A 64 7.67 0.48 1.40
C SER A 64 9.15 0.42 1.71
N MET A 65 9.91 -0.17 0.81
CA MET A 65 11.37 -0.10 0.89
C MET A 65 11.78 1.33 0.52
N PRO A 66 12.69 1.93 1.30
CA PRO A 66 13.07 3.33 1.06
C PRO A 66 13.66 3.59 -0.33
N TYR A 67 14.25 2.57 -0.94
CA TYR A 67 14.84 2.75 -2.27
C TYR A 67 13.81 2.63 -3.41
N ASN A 68 12.59 2.25 -3.10
CA ASN A 68 11.56 2.07 -4.12
C ASN A 68 10.90 3.42 -4.44
N LEU A 69 11.65 4.29 -5.09
CA LEU A 69 11.22 5.67 -5.31
C LEU A 69 9.98 5.77 -6.19
N HIS A 70 9.85 4.86 -7.15
CA HIS A 70 8.69 4.88 -8.04
C HIS A 70 7.40 4.64 -7.25
N ALA A 71 7.40 3.63 -6.40
CA ALA A 71 6.23 3.33 -5.58
C ALA A 71 5.93 4.46 -4.62
N ILE A 72 6.97 5.00 -3.98
CA ILE A 72 6.80 6.09 -3.02
C ILE A 72 6.14 7.30 -3.68
N ARG A 73 6.55 7.64 -4.91
CA ARG A 73 5.93 8.75 -5.63
C ARG A 73 4.47 8.50 -5.91
N ILE A 74 4.10 7.27 -6.22
CA ILE A 74 2.69 6.93 -6.44
C ILE A 74 1.90 7.12 -5.14
N TYR A 75 2.44 6.65 -4.03
CA TYR A 75 1.77 6.80 -2.74
C TYR A 75 1.62 8.28 -2.37
N GLU A 76 2.67 9.07 -2.56
CA GLU A 76 2.60 10.51 -2.31
C GLU A 76 1.55 11.18 -3.18
N ALA A 77 1.48 10.79 -4.45
CA ALA A 77 0.51 11.37 -5.37
C ALA A 77 -0.92 11.04 -4.97
N LEU A 78 -1.13 9.93 -4.28
CA LEU A 78 -2.45 9.54 -3.81
C LEU A 78 -2.81 10.21 -2.49
N GLY A 79 -1.86 10.84 -1.83
CA GLY A 79 -2.12 11.55 -0.59
C GLY A 79 -1.57 10.87 0.67
N PHE A 80 -0.79 9.80 0.52
CA PHE A 80 -0.14 9.19 1.66
C PHE A 80 0.98 10.07 2.18
N ILE A 81 1.11 10.11 3.50
CA ILE A 81 2.08 10.97 4.19
C ILE A 81 3.12 10.09 4.85
N HIS A 82 4.38 10.50 4.76
CA HIS A 82 5.49 9.78 5.39
C HIS A 82 5.38 9.89 6.91
N GLU A 83 5.59 8.77 7.60
CA GLU A 83 5.60 8.76 9.06
C GLU A 83 6.97 8.44 9.64
N GLY A 84 7.80 7.78 8.88
CA GLY A 84 9.14 7.48 9.35
C GLY A 84 9.67 6.19 8.75
N GLU A 85 10.88 5.85 9.16
CA GLU A 85 11.55 4.67 8.65
C GLU A 85 12.12 3.88 9.83
N ALA A 86 11.77 2.60 9.90
CA ALA A 86 12.37 1.70 10.88
C ALA A 86 13.71 1.25 10.32
N ARG A 87 14.79 1.62 10.99
CA ARG A 87 16.14 1.34 10.50
C ARG A 87 16.45 -0.13 10.56
N SER A 88 17.01 -0.68 9.48
CA SER A 88 17.50 -2.05 9.45
C SER A 88 16.45 -3.06 9.86
N ALA A 89 15.20 -2.82 9.49
CA ALA A 89 14.07 -3.62 9.96
C ALA A 89 13.75 -4.80 9.05
N ILE A 90 14.24 -4.78 7.81
CA ILE A 90 13.93 -5.80 6.83
C ILE A 90 15.22 -6.51 6.44
N ARG A 91 15.19 -7.84 6.46
CA ARG A 91 16.34 -8.62 6.00
C ARG A 91 15.99 -9.35 4.71
N ILE A 92 16.83 -9.17 3.70
CA ILE A 92 16.73 -9.90 2.45
C ILE A 92 18.09 -10.52 2.18
N GLY A 93 18.16 -11.83 2.26
CA GLY A 93 19.44 -12.52 2.17
C GLY A 93 20.33 -12.12 3.33
N ASN A 94 21.52 -11.59 3.02
CA ASN A 94 22.45 -11.11 4.01
C ASN A 94 22.43 -9.61 4.20
N GLU A 95 21.52 -8.93 3.52
CA GLU A 95 21.44 -7.48 3.58
C GLU A 95 20.24 -7.03 4.41
N ARG A 96 20.39 -5.85 5.01
CA ARG A 96 19.31 -5.29 5.80
C ARG A 96 18.91 -3.94 5.23
N PHE A 97 17.61 -3.65 5.32
CA PHE A 97 17.01 -2.46 4.74
C PHE A 97 16.09 -1.80 5.74
N GLY A 98 15.85 -0.52 5.56
CA GLY A 98 14.84 0.17 6.33
C GLY A 98 13.44 -0.20 5.87
N ASN A 99 12.47 0.14 6.70
CA ASN A 99 11.06 -0.08 6.39
C ASN A 99 10.34 1.26 6.54
N LEU A 100 9.95 1.85 5.42
CA LEU A 100 9.30 3.15 5.40
C LEU A 100 7.80 2.98 5.63
N THR A 101 7.24 3.77 6.54
CA THR A 101 5.81 3.76 6.80
C THR A 101 5.16 5.03 6.25
N MET A 102 4.06 4.85 5.53
CA MET A 102 3.25 5.96 5.05
C MET A 102 1.79 5.68 5.42
N SER A 103 1.02 6.72 5.57
CA SER A 103 -0.37 6.58 5.99
C SER A 103 -1.27 7.65 5.40
N MET A 104 -2.57 7.36 5.45
CA MET A 104 -3.61 8.31 5.10
C MET A 104 -4.70 8.19 6.16
N LEU A 105 -5.11 9.31 6.71
CA LEU A 105 -6.22 9.33 7.66
C LEU A 105 -7.53 9.52 6.92
N ARG A 106 -8.63 9.07 7.52
CA ARG A 106 -9.95 9.27 6.92
C ARG A 106 -10.19 10.74 6.59
N SER A 107 -9.77 11.63 7.47
CA SER A 107 -9.97 13.07 7.25
C SER A 107 -9.20 13.60 6.05
N GLU A 108 -8.19 12.86 5.61
CA GLU A 108 -7.38 13.24 4.44
C GLU A 108 -7.83 12.58 3.16
N TYR A 109 -8.73 11.60 3.26
CA TYR A 109 -9.18 10.85 2.09
C TYR A 109 -10.12 11.70 1.24
N ARG A 110 -9.84 11.75 -0.05
CA ARG A 110 -10.67 12.47 -1.04
C ARG A 110 -11.18 11.48 -2.06
N THR A 111 -12.47 11.50 -2.29
CA THR A 111 -13.06 10.64 -3.32
C THR A 111 -13.01 11.31 -4.68
#